data_3bdbdb8c6b91188a21790a8245c9c727
#
_entry.id   3bdbdb8c6b91188a21790a8245c9c727
#
_cell.length_a   1.000
_cell.length_b   1.000
_cell.length_c   1.000
_cell.angle_alpha   90.00
_cell.angle_beta   90.00
_cell.angle_gamma   90.00
#
_symmetry.space_group_name_H-M   'P 1'
#
loop_
_entity.id
_entity.type
_entity.pdbx_description
1 polymer ?
#
loop_
_entity_poly.entity_id
_entity_poly.type
_entity_poly.pdbx_seq_one_letter_code
_entity_poly.pdbx_strand_id
1 'polypeptide(L)'
;SSEAALHAHLSLFEETNLEKAKNSDERFSNSENVGLLDGIPLAIKDNINIKNEKTTCSSKMLSNFISPYNATVISKLDTEQAIYTGKTNLDEFAMGSSTENSAFGLTRNPWNTDYVPGGSSGGSAASVASRSSIAALGSDTGGSIRQPASFCGLVGFKPTYGTVSRYGLVAFASSLDQIGPISKSVDDARIIFSSISGHDSLDSTSINDEQIDLPFDKNATIGIVKELMEDGISEESKKEVDK
;
A
#
# COMPACT_ATOMS: atom_id res chain seq x y z
N SER A 1 -12.59 10.82 -16.76
CA SER A 1 -11.96 9.67 -16.14
C SER A 1 -12.34 9.64 -14.67
N SER A 2 -12.40 8.47 -14.06
CA SER A 2 -12.69 8.30 -12.64
C SER A 2 -11.67 9.03 -11.73
N GLU A 3 -10.43 9.17 -12.18
CA GLU A 3 -9.34 9.81 -11.42
C GLU A 3 -9.63 11.27 -11.10
N ALA A 4 -10.15 12.05 -12.07
CA ALA A 4 -10.50 13.45 -11.83
C ALA A 4 -11.58 13.64 -10.75
N ALA A 5 -12.45 12.65 -10.56
CA ALA A 5 -13.49 12.65 -9.53
C ALA A 5 -13.00 12.10 -8.18
N LEU A 6 -12.07 11.16 -8.20
CA LEU A 6 -11.60 10.43 -7.01
C LEU A 6 -10.37 11.05 -6.36
N HIS A 7 -9.48 11.64 -7.16
CA HIS A 7 -8.20 12.19 -6.72
C HIS A 7 -7.37 11.15 -5.92
N ALA A 8 -7.28 9.95 -6.48
CA ALA A 8 -6.56 8.84 -5.85
C ALA A 8 -5.04 8.98 -6.02
N HIS A 9 -4.58 9.60 -7.13
CA HIS A 9 -3.17 9.80 -7.41
C HIS A 9 -2.75 11.28 -7.29
N LEU A 10 -1.53 11.51 -6.87
CA LEU A 10 -0.85 12.82 -6.88
C LEU A 10 -0.02 13.01 -8.14
N SER A 11 0.49 11.91 -8.69
CA SER A 11 1.20 11.87 -9.97
C SER A 11 0.97 10.54 -10.68
N LEU A 12 0.96 10.56 -12.01
CA LEU A 12 0.86 9.40 -12.88
C LEU A 12 2.15 9.25 -13.70
N PHE A 13 2.56 8.02 -14.00
CA PHE A 13 3.79 7.72 -14.72
C PHE A 13 3.50 7.23 -16.16
N GLU A 14 2.69 7.99 -16.92
CA GLU A 14 2.10 7.55 -18.20
C GLU A 14 3.15 7.13 -19.23
N GLU A 15 4.16 7.97 -19.51
CA GLU A 15 5.18 7.68 -20.52
C GLU A 15 6.04 6.48 -20.15
N THR A 16 6.58 6.47 -18.92
CA THR A 16 7.41 5.38 -18.41
C THR A 16 6.66 4.05 -18.36
N ASN A 17 5.36 4.09 -18.05
CA ASN A 17 4.53 2.89 -17.97
C ASN A 17 4.30 2.26 -19.34
N LEU A 18 4.07 3.04 -20.37
CA LEU A 18 3.88 2.51 -21.73
C LEU A 18 5.16 1.85 -22.25
N GLU A 19 6.31 2.40 -21.94
CA GLU A 19 7.61 1.79 -22.29
C GLU A 19 7.82 0.47 -21.54
N LYS A 20 7.61 0.48 -20.20
CA LYS A 20 7.71 -0.74 -19.38
C LYS A 20 6.72 -1.83 -19.82
N ALA A 21 5.49 -1.47 -20.19
CA ALA A 21 4.51 -2.41 -20.71
C ALA A 21 4.93 -3.05 -22.02
N LYS A 22 5.49 -2.27 -22.98
CA LYS A 22 6.02 -2.81 -24.22
C LYS A 22 7.19 -3.77 -23.97
N ASN A 23 8.11 -3.40 -23.08
CA ASN A 23 9.23 -4.27 -22.71
C ASN A 23 8.75 -5.58 -22.07
N SER A 24 7.66 -5.53 -21.29
CA SER A 24 7.00 -6.73 -20.75
C SER A 24 6.42 -7.61 -21.85
N ASP A 25 5.67 -7.03 -22.79
CA ASP A 25 5.12 -7.75 -23.96
C ASP A 25 6.23 -8.44 -24.79
N GLU A 26 7.37 -7.78 -24.98
CA GLU A 26 8.53 -8.33 -25.67
C GLU A 26 9.11 -9.54 -24.92
N ARG A 27 9.30 -9.44 -23.58
CA ARG A 27 9.78 -10.56 -22.76
C ARG A 27 8.86 -11.77 -22.84
N PHE A 28 7.56 -11.57 -22.70
CA PHE A 28 6.58 -12.65 -22.85
C PHE A 28 6.60 -13.27 -24.24
N SER A 29 6.70 -12.45 -25.29
CA SER A 29 6.75 -12.93 -26.68
C SER A 29 8.01 -13.76 -26.97
N ASN A 30 9.13 -13.40 -26.36
CA ASN A 30 10.41 -14.09 -26.51
C ASN A 30 10.55 -15.31 -25.57
N SER A 31 9.56 -15.60 -24.73
CA SER A 31 9.64 -16.65 -23.69
C SER A 31 10.84 -16.47 -22.76
N GLU A 32 11.18 -15.22 -22.44
CA GLU A 32 12.22 -14.89 -21.48
C GLU A 32 11.77 -15.23 -20.05
N ASN A 33 12.73 -15.32 -19.13
CA ASN A 33 12.39 -15.45 -17.70
C ASN A 33 11.83 -14.12 -17.19
N VAL A 34 10.57 -14.16 -16.73
CA VAL A 34 9.82 -12.98 -16.26
C VAL A 34 9.66 -13.05 -14.75
N GLY A 35 9.69 -11.88 -14.10
CA GLY A 35 9.33 -11.77 -12.69
C GLY A 35 7.85 -12.11 -12.44
N LEU A 36 7.52 -12.46 -11.22
CA LEU A 36 6.15 -12.83 -10.84
C LEU A 36 5.13 -11.70 -11.05
N LEU A 37 5.59 -10.45 -11.01
CA LEU A 37 4.78 -9.24 -11.19
C LEU A 37 5.08 -8.52 -12.50
N ASP A 38 5.75 -9.17 -13.46
CA ASP A 38 6.10 -8.54 -14.73
C ASP A 38 4.86 -8.00 -15.46
N GLY A 39 4.90 -6.72 -15.79
CA GLY A 39 3.81 -6.03 -16.45
C GLY A 39 2.60 -5.70 -15.55
N ILE A 40 2.61 -6.09 -14.27
CA ILE A 40 1.49 -5.83 -13.35
C ILE A 40 1.53 -4.38 -12.84
N PRO A 41 0.48 -3.58 -13.07
CA PRO A 41 0.43 -2.18 -12.65
C PRO A 41 0.04 -2.05 -11.17
N LEU A 42 0.95 -1.52 -10.36
CA LEU A 42 0.81 -1.25 -8.93
C LEU A 42 0.80 0.25 -8.65
N ALA A 43 -0.03 0.70 -7.71
CA ALA A 43 0.01 2.06 -7.20
C ALA A 43 0.89 2.14 -5.94
N ILE A 44 1.61 3.24 -5.76
CA ILE A 44 2.57 3.39 -4.66
C ILE A 44 2.21 4.60 -3.80
N LYS A 45 1.97 4.39 -2.51
CA LYS A 45 1.69 5.48 -1.57
C LYS A 45 2.81 6.53 -1.57
N ASP A 46 2.46 7.80 -1.57
CA ASP A 46 3.42 8.89 -1.79
C ASP A 46 4.34 9.20 -0.58
N ASN A 47 4.39 8.35 0.40
CA ASN A 47 5.43 8.33 1.43
C ASN A 47 6.48 7.22 1.23
N ILE A 48 6.40 6.45 0.14
CA ILE A 48 7.38 5.43 -0.26
C ILE A 48 8.24 6.00 -1.39
N ASN A 49 9.55 6.03 -1.19
CA ASN A 49 10.50 6.62 -2.13
C ASN A 49 10.65 5.79 -3.41
N ILE A 50 10.51 6.45 -4.55
CA ILE A 50 10.93 5.96 -5.87
C ILE A 50 12.01 6.92 -6.38
N LYS A 51 13.17 6.39 -6.74
CA LYS A 51 14.30 7.18 -7.21
C LYS A 51 13.92 8.05 -8.41
N ASN A 52 14.33 9.32 -8.38
CA ASN A 52 14.05 10.35 -9.37
C ASN A 52 12.58 10.78 -9.47
N GLU A 53 11.70 10.24 -8.61
CA GLU A 53 10.30 10.64 -8.53
C GLU A 53 10.03 11.48 -7.28
N LYS A 54 8.96 12.25 -7.33
CA LYS A 54 8.52 13.04 -6.17
C LYS A 54 8.06 12.13 -5.04
N THR A 55 8.41 12.52 -3.82
CA THR A 55 7.85 11.96 -2.59
C THR A 55 7.41 13.12 -1.71
N THR A 56 6.13 13.46 -1.79
CA THR A 56 5.61 14.67 -1.14
C THR A 56 4.98 14.39 0.22
N CYS A 57 4.65 13.14 0.53
CA CYS A 57 3.85 12.77 1.71
C CYS A 57 2.55 13.56 1.82
N SER A 58 1.95 13.97 0.70
CA SER A 58 0.79 14.86 0.64
C SER A 58 0.99 16.21 1.34
N SER A 59 2.24 16.67 1.47
CA SER A 59 2.63 17.93 2.11
C SER A 59 3.23 18.92 1.10
N LYS A 60 2.84 20.18 1.23
CA LYS A 60 3.48 21.27 0.46
C LYS A 60 4.93 21.48 0.86
N MET A 61 5.34 21.09 2.06
CA MET A 61 6.75 21.17 2.50
C MET A 61 7.68 20.34 1.62
N LEU A 62 7.21 19.20 1.12
CA LEU A 62 7.96 18.27 0.26
C LEU A 62 7.53 18.34 -1.21
N SER A 63 6.75 19.33 -1.62
CA SER A 63 6.20 19.41 -2.99
C SER A 63 7.25 19.37 -4.11
N ASN A 64 8.48 19.76 -3.82
CA ASN A 64 9.62 19.76 -4.74
C ASN A 64 10.68 18.70 -4.40
N PHE A 65 10.44 17.86 -3.40
CA PHE A 65 11.39 16.82 -3.03
C PHE A 65 11.35 15.68 -4.04
N ILE A 66 12.49 15.42 -4.67
CA ILE A 66 12.72 14.28 -5.55
C ILE A 66 13.62 13.30 -4.82
N SER A 67 13.17 12.05 -4.69
CA SER A 67 13.94 11.04 -3.97
C SER A 67 15.21 10.66 -4.73
N PRO A 68 16.38 10.67 -4.06
CA PRO A 68 17.65 10.26 -4.68
C PRO A 68 17.84 8.74 -4.72
N TYR A 69 16.96 7.96 -4.09
CA TYR A 69 17.07 6.50 -3.99
C TYR A 69 15.69 5.82 -3.93
N ASN A 70 15.67 4.52 -4.25
CA ASN A 70 14.50 3.67 -4.07
C ASN A 70 14.35 3.21 -2.61
N ALA A 71 13.11 3.11 -2.16
CA ALA A 71 12.81 2.25 -1.02
C ALA A 71 13.14 0.79 -1.37
N THR A 72 13.51 -0.01 -0.36
CA THR A 72 13.83 -1.43 -0.57
C THR A 72 12.69 -2.20 -1.23
N VAL A 73 11.43 -1.91 -0.84
CA VAL A 73 10.25 -2.53 -1.47
C VAL A 73 10.17 -2.21 -2.97
N ILE A 74 10.55 -1.02 -3.39
CA ILE A 74 10.58 -0.62 -4.81
C ILE A 74 11.69 -1.37 -5.55
N SER A 75 12.89 -1.48 -4.97
CA SER A 75 13.99 -2.25 -5.59
C SER A 75 13.62 -3.73 -5.75
N LYS A 76 12.90 -4.31 -4.78
CA LYS A 76 12.40 -5.68 -4.88
C LYS A 76 11.33 -5.82 -5.97
N LEU A 77 10.37 -4.89 -6.06
CA LEU A 77 9.36 -4.88 -7.11
C LEU A 77 9.95 -4.63 -8.50
N ASP A 78 11.03 -3.83 -8.61
CA ASP A 78 11.76 -3.65 -9.87
C ASP A 78 12.41 -4.96 -10.33
N THR A 79 12.91 -5.79 -9.41
CA THR A 79 13.44 -7.14 -9.72
C THR A 79 12.33 -8.06 -10.26
N GLU A 80 11.10 -7.92 -9.77
CA GLU A 80 9.91 -8.61 -10.26
C GLU A 80 9.30 -7.97 -11.51
N GLN A 81 9.90 -6.91 -12.03
CA GLN A 81 9.51 -6.22 -13.27
C GLN A 81 8.11 -5.59 -13.21
N ALA A 82 7.66 -5.20 -12.02
CA ALA A 82 6.39 -4.51 -11.82
C ALA A 82 6.35 -3.12 -12.48
N ILE A 83 5.16 -2.68 -12.87
CA ILE A 83 4.89 -1.34 -13.39
C ILE A 83 4.24 -0.49 -12.30
N TYR A 84 4.56 0.80 -12.22
CA TYR A 84 3.95 1.69 -11.23
C TYR A 84 3.02 2.69 -11.90
N THR A 85 1.72 2.64 -11.58
CA THR A 85 0.73 3.58 -12.14
C THR A 85 1.02 5.02 -11.75
N GLY A 86 1.56 5.25 -10.57
CA GLY A 86 1.89 6.56 -10.04
C GLY A 86 1.99 6.57 -8.51
N LYS A 87 2.05 7.78 -7.94
CA LYS A 87 2.10 8.02 -6.50
C LYS A 87 0.70 8.38 -6.00
N THR A 88 0.22 7.66 -4.99
CA THR A 88 -1.14 7.82 -4.46
C THR A 88 -1.22 8.80 -3.30
N ASN A 89 -2.35 9.48 -3.20
CA ASN A 89 -2.67 10.44 -2.17
C ASN A 89 -2.80 9.77 -0.78
N LEU A 90 -2.55 10.55 0.27
CA LEU A 90 -2.59 10.09 1.66
C LEU A 90 -2.93 11.28 2.58
N ASP A 91 -3.24 11.03 3.84
CA ASP A 91 -3.21 12.08 4.87
C ASP A 91 -1.77 12.58 5.04
N GLU A 92 -1.58 13.87 5.22
CA GLU A 92 -0.26 14.52 5.28
C GLU A 92 0.67 13.81 6.28
N PHE A 93 1.85 13.38 5.83
CA PHE A 93 2.83 12.57 6.57
C PHE A 93 2.26 11.27 7.17
N ALA A 94 1.22 10.70 6.55
CA ALA A 94 0.49 9.54 7.03
C ALA A 94 -0.23 9.74 8.38
N MET A 95 -0.44 10.99 8.82
CA MET A 95 -1.06 11.38 10.08
C MET A 95 -2.54 11.66 9.90
N GLY A 96 -3.34 10.61 9.73
CA GLY A 96 -4.79 10.70 9.58
C GLY A 96 -5.43 9.36 9.25
N SER A 97 -6.75 9.37 9.12
CA SER A 97 -7.57 8.17 8.90
C SER A 97 -8.68 8.35 7.86
N SER A 98 -8.64 9.43 7.07
CA SER A 98 -9.69 9.74 6.10
C SER A 98 -9.19 10.16 4.71
N THR A 99 -7.90 10.51 4.59
CA THR A 99 -7.28 11.11 3.40
C THR A 99 -7.92 12.47 3.01
N GLU A 100 -8.46 13.17 4.02
CA GLU A 100 -8.94 14.55 3.89
C GLU A 100 -7.82 15.57 4.19
N ASN A 101 -6.80 15.17 4.95
CA ASN A 101 -5.71 16.06 5.39
C ASN A 101 -4.59 16.23 4.35
N SER A 102 -4.82 15.85 3.09
CA SER A 102 -3.87 16.08 2.03
C SER A 102 -3.79 17.56 1.66
N ALA A 103 -2.57 18.09 1.55
CA ALA A 103 -2.33 19.46 1.09
C ALA A 103 -2.62 19.68 -0.41
N PHE A 104 -2.88 18.60 -1.16
CA PHE A 104 -3.18 18.61 -2.60
C PHE A 104 -4.66 18.34 -2.91
N GLY A 105 -5.48 18.15 -1.90
CA GLY A 105 -6.92 17.88 -2.00
C GLY A 105 -7.29 16.50 -1.48
N LEU A 106 -8.57 16.34 -1.13
CA LEU A 106 -9.10 15.13 -0.54
C LEU A 106 -9.29 14.01 -1.58
N THR A 107 -9.15 12.75 -1.15
CA THR A 107 -9.52 11.59 -1.94
C THR A 107 -10.94 11.14 -1.60
N ARG A 108 -11.69 10.67 -2.58
CA ARG A 108 -13.07 10.22 -2.43
C ARG A 108 -13.20 8.70 -2.53
N ASN A 109 -14.19 8.15 -1.84
CA ASN A 109 -14.48 6.72 -1.91
C ASN A 109 -15.11 6.38 -3.28
N PRO A 110 -14.55 5.39 -4.03
CA PRO A 110 -15.08 5.03 -5.34
C PRO A 110 -16.51 4.45 -5.34
N TRP A 111 -16.96 3.91 -4.22
CA TRP A 111 -18.30 3.37 -4.06
C TRP A 111 -19.37 4.46 -3.89
N ASN A 112 -18.99 5.54 -3.23
CA ASN A 112 -19.81 6.73 -3.08
C ASN A 112 -18.91 7.95 -2.78
N THR A 113 -18.87 8.90 -3.69
CA THR A 113 -17.99 10.06 -3.63
C THR A 113 -18.34 11.07 -2.52
N ASP A 114 -19.46 10.90 -1.82
CA ASP A 114 -19.80 11.69 -0.65
C ASP A 114 -19.11 11.17 0.63
N TYR A 115 -18.46 10.02 0.55
CA TYR A 115 -17.75 9.39 1.67
C TYR A 115 -16.25 9.40 1.46
N VAL A 116 -15.52 9.30 2.58
CA VAL A 116 -14.07 9.14 2.62
C VAL A 116 -13.67 7.71 2.27
N PRO A 117 -12.50 7.49 1.62
CA PRO A 117 -11.96 6.16 1.36
C PRO A 117 -11.33 5.52 2.60
N GLY A 118 -11.25 6.26 3.73
CA GLY A 118 -10.38 5.96 4.85
C GLY A 118 -8.97 6.48 4.64
N GLY A 119 -8.08 6.17 5.58
CA GLY A 119 -6.68 6.63 5.55
C GLY A 119 -5.78 5.96 6.61
N SER A 120 -4.54 6.27 6.57
CA SER A 120 -3.92 7.32 5.70
C SER A 120 -3.64 6.86 4.24
N SER A 121 -3.77 5.57 3.89
CA SER A 121 -3.54 5.06 2.52
C SER A 121 -4.82 5.10 1.66
N GLY A 122 -5.63 6.16 1.76
CA GLY A 122 -6.92 6.25 1.07
C GLY A 122 -6.79 6.32 -0.45
N GLY A 123 -5.77 7.02 -0.97
CA GLY A 123 -5.49 7.04 -2.41
C GLY A 123 -5.12 5.65 -2.95
N SER A 124 -4.31 4.88 -2.21
CA SER A 124 -3.97 3.49 -2.57
C SER A 124 -5.22 2.61 -2.61
N ALA A 125 -6.10 2.70 -1.60
CA ALA A 125 -7.34 1.93 -1.59
C ALA A 125 -8.30 2.37 -2.70
N ALA A 126 -8.47 3.69 -2.90
CA ALA A 126 -9.32 4.23 -3.95
C ALA A 126 -8.85 3.82 -5.36
N SER A 127 -7.53 3.79 -5.61
CA SER A 127 -6.98 3.36 -6.89
C SER A 127 -7.30 1.90 -7.23
N VAL A 128 -7.23 1.00 -6.25
CA VAL A 128 -7.56 -0.42 -6.43
C VAL A 128 -9.07 -0.64 -6.56
N ALA A 129 -9.88 0.01 -5.73
CA ALA A 129 -11.33 -0.11 -5.79
C ALA A 129 -11.92 0.43 -7.09
N SER A 130 -11.37 1.53 -7.63
CA SER A 130 -11.76 2.10 -8.92
C SER A 130 -11.21 1.35 -10.12
N ARG A 131 -10.34 0.35 -9.93
CA ARG A 131 -9.64 -0.42 -10.96
C ARG A 131 -8.64 0.39 -11.78
N SER A 132 -8.16 1.52 -11.28
CA SER A 132 -7.05 2.26 -11.90
C SER A 132 -5.70 1.58 -11.66
N SER A 133 -5.62 0.70 -10.66
CA SER A 133 -4.48 -0.19 -10.39
C SER A 133 -4.97 -1.59 -10.03
N ILE A 134 -4.17 -2.61 -10.31
CA ILE A 134 -4.49 -4.01 -9.92
C ILE A 134 -4.39 -4.17 -8.40
N ALA A 135 -3.33 -3.63 -7.84
CA ALA A 135 -3.09 -3.58 -6.39
C ALA A 135 -2.27 -2.33 -6.06
N ALA A 136 -2.02 -2.09 -4.77
CA ALA A 136 -1.24 -0.95 -4.33
C ALA A 136 -0.38 -1.30 -3.11
N LEU A 137 0.71 -0.53 -2.90
CA LEU A 137 1.37 -0.46 -1.62
C LEU A 137 0.83 0.70 -0.78
N GLY A 138 0.62 0.41 0.49
CA GLY A 138 0.31 1.38 1.54
C GLY A 138 1.33 1.31 2.67
N SER A 139 1.13 2.16 3.69
CA SER A 139 1.83 2.06 4.98
C SER A 139 0.82 2.08 6.12
N ASP A 140 1.08 1.32 7.16
CA ASP A 140 0.18 1.14 8.31
C ASP A 140 0.96 1.30 9.61
N THR A 141 0.50 2.19 10.44
CA THR A 141 1.01 2.45 11.78
C THR A 141 -0.02 1.98 12.82
N GLY A 142 -1.28 2.38 12.65
CA GLY A 142 -2.38 2.08 13.55
C GLY A 142 -3.68 1.72 12.80
N GLY A 143 -3.59 1.27 11.53
CA GLY A 143 -4.75 0.93 10.71
C GLY A 143 -4.70 1.46 9.28
N SER A 144 -3.64 2.21 8.92
CA SER A 144 -3.61 3.00 7.67
C SER A 144 -3.53 2.21 6.36
N ILE A 145 -3.45 0.87 6.38
CA ILE A 145 -3.71 -0.05 5.26
C ILE A 145 -5.07 -0.71 5.45
N ARG A 146 -5.30 -1.28 6.62
CA ARG A 146 -6.45 -2.13 6.93
C ARG A 146 -7.76 -1.37 6.89
N GLN A 147 -7.81 -0.18 7.49
CA GLN A 147 -9.02 0.63 7.58
C GLN A 147 -9.45 1.16 6.19
N PRO A 148 -8.59 1.82 5.37
CA PRO A 148 -9.03 2.24 4.04
C PRO A 148 -9.34 1.05 3.10
N ALA A 149 -8.66 -0.10 3.23
CA ALA A 149 -9.03 -1.30 2.51
C ALA A 149 -10.45 -1.77 2.89
N SER A 150 -10.79 -1.78 4.19
CA SER A 150 -12.14 -2.12 4.67
C SER A 150 -13.19 -1.15 4.12
N PHE A 151 -12.95 0.17 4.16
CA PHE A 151 -13.90 1.18 3.67
C PHE A 151 -14.11 1.12 2.16
N CYS A 152 -13.13 0.61 1.43
CA CYS A 152 -13.20 0.44 -0.02
C CYS A 152 -13.55 -1.00 -0.47
N GLY A 153 -13.86 -1.92 0.44
CA GLY A 153 -14.25 -3.30 0.13
C GLY A 153 -13.10 -4.12 -0.46
N LEU A 154 -11.90 -3.98 0.10
CA LEU A 154 -10.66 -4.59 -0.36
C LEU A 154 -9.98 -5.41 0.75
N VAL A 155 -8.96 -6.16 0.37
CA VAL A 155 -8.04 -6.82 1.29
C VAL A 155 -6.86 -5.89 1.57
N GLY A 156 -6.68 -5.52 2.84
CA GLY A 156 -5.51 -4.77 3.32
C GLY A 156 -4.70 -5.63 4.29
N PHE A 157 -3.45 -5.90 3.94
CA PHE A 157 -2.57 -6.72 4.78
C PHE A 157 -1.44 -5.88 5.38
N LYS A 158 -1.47 -5.75 6.72
CA LYS A 158 -0.36 -5.20 7.49
C LYS A 158 0.52 -6.35 7.99
N PRO A 159 1.71 -6.53 7.43
CA PRO A 159 2.63 -7.56 7.87
C PRO A 159 3.06 -7.40 9.34
N THR A 160 3.62 -8.46 9.89
CA THR A 160 4.33 -8.39 11.16
C THR A 160 5.48 -7.40 11.07
N TYR A 161 5.66 -6.58 12.12
CA TYR A 161 6.70 -5.57 12.18
C TYR A 161 8.08 -6.18 11.90
N GLY A 162 8.83 -5.55 11.00
CA GLY A 162 10.17 -5.97 10.59
C GLY A 162 10.21 -7.02 9.46
N THR A 163 9.09 -7.60 9.04
CA THR A 163 9.09 -8.56 7.91
C THR A 163 9.23 -7.91 6.54
N VAL A 164 8.90 -6.63 6.44
CA VAL A 164 9.12 -5.80 5.24
C VAL A 164 9.97 -4.60 5.63
N SER A 165 11.05 -4.37 4.90
CA SER A 165 11.95 -3.24 5.16
C SER A 165 11.22 -1.91 5.07
N ARG A 166 11.55 -0.99 5.99
CA ARG A 166 11.08 0.39 6.01
C ARG A 166 12.11 1.37 5.42
N TYR A 167 13.25 0.86 4.91
CA TYR A 167 14.21 1.73 4.25
C TYR A 167 13.58 2.42 3.03
N GLY A 168 13.62 3.76 3.04
CA GLY A 168 12.97 4.59 2.02
C GLY A 168 11.48 4.86 2.24
N LEU A 169 10.91 4.46 3.39
CA LEU A 169 9.62 4.92 3.86
C LEU A 169 9.81 6.20 4.69
N VAL A 170 9.06 7.26 4.37
CA VAL A 170 8.96 8.42 5.26
C VAL A 170 8.10 8.04 6.46
N ALA A 171 8.71 8.05 7.64
CA ALA A 171 8.12 7.51 8.85
C ALA A 171 7.01 8.41 9.43
N PHE A 172 5.98 7.79 10.00
CA PHE A 172 5.07 8.40 10.95
C PHE A 172 5.47 8.04 12.39
N ALA A 173 5.51 6.74 12.70
CA ALA A 173 5.98 6.22 13.99
C ALA A 173 6.87 5.01 13.74
N SER A 174 8.18 5.22 13.77
CA SER A 174 9.20 4.24 13.33
C SER A 174 9.12 2.90 14.06
N SER A 175 8.58 2.83 15.27
CA SER A 175 8.39 1.59 16.03
C SER A 175 7.12 0.81 15.68
N LEU A 176 6.27 1.34 14.79
CA LEU A 176 4.97 0.75 14.44
C LEU A 176 4.77 0.64 12.93
N ASP A 177 5.37 1.53 12.15
CA ASP A 177 5.17 1.61 10.70
C ASP A 177 5.52 0.30 9.98
N GLN A 178 4.66 -0.10 9.05
CA GLN A 178 4.89 -1.23 8.18
C GLN A 178 4.33 -0.95 6.80
N ILE A 179 5.10 -1.30 5.75
CA ILE A 179 4.61 -1.30 4.38
C ILE A 179 3.88 -2.61 4.12
N GLY A 180 2.78 -2.55 3.37
CA GLY A 180 2.05 -3.74 2.98
C GLY A 180 1.09 -3.50 1.81
N PRO A 181 0.56 -4.58 1.23
CA PRO A 181 -0.31 -4.54 0.08
C PRO A 181 -1.77 -4.20 0.40
N ILE A 182 -2.41 -3.56 -0.58
CA ILE A 182 -3.86 -3.43 -0.72
C ILE A 182 -4.24 -4.07 -2.06
N SER A 183 -5.17 -5.02 -2.05
CA SER A 183 -5.54 -5.81 -3.22
C SER A 183 -7.00 -6.25 -3.19
N LYS A 184 -7.46 -6.94 -4.23
CA LYS A 184 -8.85 -7.44 -4.31
C LYS A 184 -9.03 -8.81 -3.69
N SER A 185 -7.96 -9.59 -3.57
CA SER A 185 -7.98 -10.94 -3.00
C SER A 185 -6.84 -11.16 -2.01
N VAL A 186 -7.00 -12.14 -1.13
CA VAL A 186 -5.94 -12.57 -0.20
C VAL A 186 -4.76 -13.15 -0.97
N ASP A 187 -5.01 -13.86 -2.07
CA ASP A 187 -3.94 -14.44 -2.89
C ASP A 187 -3.07 -13.36 -3.54
N ASP A 188 -3.68 -12.29 -4.08
CA ASP A 188 -2.92 -11.14 -4.61
C ASP A 188 -2.10 -10.47 -3.51
N ALA A 189 -2.69 -10.27 -2.32
CA ALA A 189 -1.97 -9.70 -1.17
C ALA A 189 -0.77 -10.57 -0.78
N ARG A 190 -0.92 -11.89 -0.79
CA ARG A 190 0.15 -12.86 -0.49
C ARG A 190 1.28 -12.80 -1.51
N ILE A 191 0.95 -12.74 -2.80
CA ILE A 191 1.93 -12.62 -3.88
C ILE A 191 2.77 -11.35 -3.70
N ILE A 192 2.12 -10.20 -3.54
CA ILE A 192 2.83 -8.93 -3.37
C ILE A 192 3.66 -8.92 -2.09
N PHE A 193 3.10 -9.42 -0.96
CA PHE A 193 3.84 -9.53 0.29
C PHE A 193 5.10 -10.39 0.13
N SER A 194 5.00 -11.54 -0.52
CA SER A 194 6.16 -12.42 -0.77
C SER A 194 7.24 -11.72 -1.60
N SER A 195 6.84 -10.88 -2.56
CA SER A 195 7.78 -10.12 -3.40
C SER A 195 8.50 -9.00 -2.65
N ILE A 196 7.92 -8.42 -1.58
CA ILE A 196 8.50 -7.28 -0.86
C ILE A 196 9.09 -7.64 0.51
N SER A 197 8.81 -8.85 1.03
CA SER A 197 9.26 -9.32 2.35
C SER A 197 10.73 -9.74 2.37
N GLY A 198 11.26 -9.95 3.57
CA GLY A 198 12.61 -10.49 3.85
C GLY A 198 13.59 -9.47 4.41
N HIS A 199 14.70 -9.97 4.91
CA HIS A 199 15.70 -9.17 5.59
C HIS A 199 16.34 -8.10 4.70
N ASP A 200 16.64 -6.96 5.31
CA ASP A 200 17.32 -5.83 4.69
C ASP A 200 18.35 -5.23 5.65
N SER A 201 19.61 -5.26 5.27
CA SER A 201 20.71 -4.66 6.06
C SER A 201 20.61 -3.13 6.18
N LEU A 202 19.79 -2.46 5.36
CA LEU A 202 19.54 -1.02 5.43
C LEU A 202 18.45 -0.65 6.44
N ASP A 203 17.71 -1.63 6.97
CA ASP A 203 16.75 -1.45 8.05
C ASP A 203 17.12 -2.34 9.25
N SER A 204 17.68 -1.74 10.29
CA SER A 204 18.13 -2.46 11.50
C SER A 204 17.01 -3.15 12.28
N THR A 205 15.75 -2.87 11.96
CA THR A 205 14.59 -3.53 12.57
C THR A 205 14.04 -4.67 11.71
N SER A 206 14.62 -4.86 10.52
CA SER A 206 14.26 -5.97 9.63
C SER A 206 14.63 -7.32 10.28
N ILE A 207 13.69 -8.26 10.27
CA ILE A 207 13.87 -9.59 10.85
C ILE A 207 14.33 -10.59 9.79
N ASN A 208 15.08 -11.62 10.22
CA ASN A 208 15.51 -12.72 9.35
C ASN A 208 14.36 -13.73 9.13
N ASP A 209 14.40 -14.45 8.03
CA ASP A 209 13.39 -15.45 7.67
C ASP A 209 13.19 -16.51 8.74
N GLU A 210 14.25 -16.93 9.44
CA GLU A 210 14.21 -17.87 10.57
C GLU A 210 13.33 -17.38 11.73
N GLN A 211 13.13 -16.07 11.87
CA GLN A 211 12.29 -15.46 12.91
C GLN A 211 10.82 -15.39 12.51
N ILE A 212 10.51 -15.63 11.23
CA ILE A 212 9.14 -15.53 10.67
C ILE A 212 8.44 -16.88 10.72
N ASP A 213 9.20 -17.97 10.67
CA ASP A 213 8.65 -19.34 10.57
C ASP A 213 8.26 -19.89 11.96
N LEU A 214 7.28 -19.24 12.59
CA LEU A 214 6.68 -19.76 13.81
C LEU A 214 5.56 -20.74 13.44
N PRO A 215 5.53 -21.95 14.04
CA PRO A 215 4.48 -22.91 13.77
C PRO A 215 3.12 -22.32 14.16
N PHE A 216 2.14 -22.43 13.25
CA PHE A 216 0.77 -22.03 13.53
C PHE A 216 0.17 -22.92 14.62
N ASP A 217 -0.17 -22.34 15.77
CA ASP A 217 -0.90 -23.06 16.83
C ASP A 217 -2.40 -23.08 16.50
N LYS A 218 -2.90 -24.24 16.10
CA LYS A 218 -4.32 -24.46 15.80
C LYS A 218 -5.24 -24.29 17.02
N ASN A 219 -4.66 -24.31 18.24
CA ASN A 219 -5.38 -24.15 19.49
C ASN A 219 -5.22 -22.73 20.08
N ALA A 220 -4.66 -21.78 19.31
CA ALA A 220 -4.51 -20.41 19.78
C ALA A 220 -5.86 -19.79 20.17
N THR A 221 -5.88 -19.14 21.33
CA THR A 221 -7.06 -18.40 21.78
C THR A 221 -7.07 -17.03 21.10
N ILE A 222 -8.19 -16.68 20.45
CA ILE A 222 -8.40 -15.35 19.87
C ILE A 222 -9.10 -14.48 20.93
N GLY A 223 -8.44 -13.40 21.33
CA GLY A 223 -9.00 -12.42 22.25
C GLY A 223 -9.70 -11.27 21.51
N ILE A 224 -10.88 -10.90 21.98
CA ILE A 224 -11.61 -9.71 21.52
C ILE A 224 -11.55 -8.66 22.62
N VAL A 225 -11.10 -7.44 22.27
CA VAL A 225 -11.08 -6.30 23.20
C VAL A 225 -12.48 -5.71 23.30
N LYS A 226 -13.20 -5.98 24.38
CA LYS A 226 -14.62 -5.59 24.56
C LYS A 226 -14.82 -4.09 24.42
N GLU A 227 -13.94 -3.29 24.98
CA GLU A 227 -14.01 -1.83 24.96
C GLU A 227 -13.98 -1.25 23.54
N LEU A 228 -13.34 -1.93 22.62
CA LEU A 228 -13.32 -1.54 21.20
C LEU A 228 -14.59 -1.95 20.44
N MET A 229 -15.45 -2.78 21.06
CA MET A 229 -16.71 -3.25 20.47
C MET A 229 -17.95 -2.56 21.02
N GLU A 230 -17.80 -1.62 21.96
CA GLU A 230 -18.95 -1.01 22.64
C GLU A 230 -19.50 0.19 21.87
N ASP A 231 -18.70 1.22 21.62
CA ASP A 231 -19.12 2.48 21.01
C ASP A 231 -18.59 2.67 19.58
N GLY A 232 -19.43 3.22 18.68
CA GLY A 232 -19.02 3.60 17.34
C GLY A 232 -18.98 2.48 16.31
N ILE A 233 -19.32 1.23 16.69
CA ILE A 233 -19.40 0.08 15.77
C ILE A 233 -20.86 -0.28 15.52
N SER A 234 -21.25 -0.46 14.26
CA SER A 234 -22.60 -0.89 13.90
C SER A 234 -22.89 -2.32 14.38
N GLU A 235 -24.15 -2.63 14.64
CA GLU A 235 -24.58 -3.97 15.04
C GLU A 235 -24.30 -5.01 13.94
N GLU A 236 -24.31 -4.61 12.67
CA GLU A 236 -23.91 -5.47 11.54
C GLU A 236 -22.43 -5.83 11.64
N SER A 237 -21.55 -4.86 11.92
CA SER A 237 -20.10 -5.09 12.08
C SER A 237 -19.80 -5.98 13.29
N LYS A 238 -20.50 -5.80 14.42
CA LYS A 238 -20.36 -6.68 15.59
C LYS A 238 -20.69 -8.13 15.24
N LYS A 239 -21.81 -8.36 14.54
CA LYS A 239 -22.23 -9.70 14.10
C LYS A 239 -21.21 -10.39 13.17
N GLU A 240 -20.46 -9.64 12.37
CA GLU A 240 -19.44 -10.23 11.50
C GLU A 240 -18.17 -10.62 12.27
N VAL A 241 -17.86 -9.90 13.36
CA VAL A 241 -16.73 -10.26 14.23
C VAL A 241 -17.02 -11.49 15.08
N ASP A 242 -18.28 -11.73 15.44
CA ASP A 242 -18.72 -12.86 16.26
C ASP A 242 -18.85 -14.20 15.48
N LYS A 243 -18.68 -14.18 14.15
CA LYS A 243 -18.67 -15.37 13.27
C LYS A 243 -17.32 -16.08 13.24
#